data_637231e5eeb5dad22fbd56d9a340108d
#
_entry.id   637231e5eeb5dad22fbd56d9a340108d
#
_cell.length_a   1.000
_cell.length_b   1.000
_cell.length_c   1.000
_cell.angle_alpha   90.00
_cell.angle_beta   90.00
_cell.angle_gamma   90.00
#
_symmetry.space_group_name_H-M   'P 1'
#
loop_
_entity.id
_entity.type
_entity.pdbx_description
1 polymer ?
#
loop_
_entity_poly.entity_id
_entity_poly.type
_entity_poly.pdbx_seq_one_letter_code
_entity_poly.pdbx_strand_id
1 'polypeptide(L)'
;MSNPILSNWTTRFEIAPFAEISDDDFAPALDEAMRLHNAQIDAIASNPDPASFANTIEALEAAGEQLDKVLSVFFTVAGADSNAKREALQRDFSPKLSAHFSGISSNKALFRRLADLWDQRDTLGLNNEQARVLMLTHRNFVRAGAALQGEEDARMQEIKSRLASLGTGFTQNLLADERTWSMDLAEDDLQGLPDFVIDAARAAGREKGLDGPVVTLSRSVIVPFLQFSPRRDLREKAYRAWAARGANGGETDNRGIAGEILKLRQERAGLLGYDSFADYKLETEMARAPGRVRDLLMQVWGPAKAQADADAAILTEMMQSDGLNGPLEAWDWRYYAEKRRKADHDLDEAALKPYLQLDRMIDAAFACANRLFGLNFAPLDIPLYHPDCRAWEVTRNGRHVAVFIGDYFARGSKRSGAWCSAMRSQAKFPDTQTPIVINVCNFAKGDPALLSYDDARTLFHEFGHALHQMLSDVTYES
;
A
#
# COMPACT_ATOMS: atom_id res chain seq x y z
N MET A 1 -6.42 29.58 -19.00
CA MET A 1 -7.57 28.82 -18.45
C MET A 1 -7.24 28.50 -17.00
N SER A 2 -8.21 28.50 -16.10
CA SER A 2 -8.00 28.10 -14.72
C SER A 2 -7.70 26.60 -14.69
N ASN A 3 -6.77 26.15 -13.85
CA ASN A 3 -6.45 24.73 -13.67
C ASN A 3 -7.69 23.97 -13.16
N PRO A 4 -8.18 22.92 -13.85
CA PRO A 4 -9.40 22.21 -13.49
C PRO A 4 -9.31 21.49 -12.14
N ILE A 5 -8.10 21.09 -11.71
CA ILE A 5 -7.90 20.43 -10.41
C ILE A 5 -8.09 21.43 -9.26
N LEU A 6 -7.62 22.67 -9.44
CA LEU A 6 -7.71 23.74 -8.43
C LEU A 6 -9.07 24.45 -8.40
N SER A 7 -9.93 24.20 -9.37
CA SER A 7 -11.25 24.81 -9.44
C SER A 7 -12.24 24.15 -8.47
N ASN A 8 -13.34 24.85 -8.16
CA ASN A 8 -14.46 24.21 -7.48
C ASN A 8 -15.14 23.22 -8.42
N TRP A 9 -15.22 21.96 -8.01
CA TRP A 9 -15.86 20.94 -8.81
C TRP A 9 -17.38 21.02 -8.68
N THR A 10 -18.06 21.18 -9.82
CA THR A 10 -19.54 21.22 -9.91
C THR A 10 -20.12 19.90 -10.43
N THR A 11 -19.29 18.88 -10.57
CA THR A 11 -19.68 17.53 -10.94
C THR A 11 -20.58 16.90 -9.88
N ARG A 12 -21.34 15.89 -10.27
CA ARG A 12 -22.18 15.17 -9.30
C ARG A 12 -21.32 14.57 -8.17
N PHE A 13 -21.70 14.83 -6.94
CA PHE A 13 -20.95 14.47 -5.71
C PHE A 13 -19.56 15.08 -5.61
N GLU A 14 -19.27 16.13 -6.38
CA GLU A 14 -17.93 16.77 -6.40
C GLU A 14 -16.80 15.79 -6.72
N ILE A 15 -17.05 14.84 -7.63
CA ILE A 15 -16.02 13.94 -8.14
C ILE A 15 -15.09 14.73 -9.05
N ALA A 16 -13.80 14.42 -9.03
CA ALA A 16 -12.83 15.07 -9.88
C ALA A 16 -13.26 15.07 -11.37
N PRO A 17 -13.18 16.21 -12.07
CA PRO A 17 -13.62 16.32 -13.47
C PRO A 17 -12.59 15.66 -14.41
N PHE A 18 -12.46 14.33 -14.35
CA PHE A 18 -11.43 13.57 -15.08
C PHE A 18 -11.41 13.82 -16.58
N ALA A 19 -12.55 14.17 -17.17
CA ALA A 19 -12.63 14.50 -18.61
C ALA A 19 -11.93 15.83 -18.97
N GLU A 20 -11.69 16.70 -17.98
CA GLU A 20 -11.11 18.04 -18.18
C GLU A 20 -9.64 18.09 -17.72
N ILE A 21 -9.20 17.11 -16.91
CA ILE A 21 -7.86 17.06 -16.32
C ILE A 21 -6.88 16.44 -17.32
N SER A 22 -5.79 17.14 -17.57
CA SER A 22 -4.65 16.66 -18.34
C SER A 22 -3.41 16.47 -17.46
N ASP A 23 -2.41 15.74 -17.97
CA ASP A 23 -1.16 15.54 -17.24
C ASP A 23 -0.38 16.85 -17.03
N ASP A 24 -0.62 17.89 -17.86
CA ASP A 24 0.00 19.21 -17.73
C ASP A 24 -0.57 20.03 -16.56
N ASP A 25 -1.74 19.67 -16.07
CA ASP A 25 -2.38 20.38 -14.96
C ASP A 25 -1.77 20.03 -13.60
N PHE A 26 -1.14 18.84 -13.45
CA PHE A 26 -0.67 18.37 -12.16
C PHE A 26 0.48 19.18 -11.56
N ALA A 27 1.53 19.50 -12.36
CA ALA A 27 2.68 20.21 -11.82
C ALA A 27 2.30 21.59 -11.26
N PRO A 28 1.61 22.47 -12.01
CA PRO A 28 1.19 23.77 -11.48
C PRO A 28 0.18 23.64 -10.33
N ALA A 29 -0.68 22.59 -10.33
CA ALA A 29 -1.61 22.37 -9.23
C ALA A 29 -0.90 21.97 -7.93
N LEU A 30 0.08 21.07 -8.00
CA LEU A 30 0.87 20.64 -6.84
C LEU A 30 1.70 21.78 -6.26
N ASP A 31 2.38 22.58 -7.11
CA ASP A 31 3.19 23.71 -6.64
C ASP A 31 2.31 24.78 -5.96
N GLU A 32 1.15 25.13 -6.55
CA GLU A 32 0.22 26.09 -5.97
C GLU A 32 -0.45 25.58 -4.70
N ALA A 33 -0.91 24.33 -4.68
CA ALA A 33 -1.54 23.73 -3.50
C ALA A 33 -0.57 23.65 -2.31
N MET A 34 0.70 23.27 -2.52
CA MET A 34 1.73 23.31 -1.48
C MET A 34 1.99 24.74 -0.99
N ARG A 35 2.01 25.73 -1.89
CA ARG A 35 2.18 27.13 -1.52
C ARG A 35 1.03 27.63 -0.65
N LEU A 36 -0.22 27.31 -1.01
CA LEU A 36 -1.42 27.65 -0.25
C LEU A 36 -1.41 27.00 1.14
N HIS A 37 -1.09 25.70 1.20
CA HIS A 37 -0.99 24.99 2.45
C HIS A 37 0.09 25.60 3.37
N ASN A 38 1.28 25.91 2.86
CA ASN A 38 2.32 26.58 3.63
C ASN A 38 1.83 27.93 4.19
N ALA A 39 1.11 28.72 3.40
CA ALA A 39 0.56 30.00 3.86
C ALA A 39 -0.48 29.82 4.98
N GLN A 40 -1.30 28.77 4.92
CA GLN A 40 -2.24 28.42 6.00
C GLN A 40 -1.49 27.99 7.28
N ILE A 41 -0.48 27.14 7.16
CA ILE A 41 0.37 26.72 8.29
C ILE A 41 1.08 27.92 8.93
N ASP A 42 1.64 28.83 8.13
CA ASP A 42 2.30 30.05 8.62
C ASP A 42 1.33 30.96 9.36
N ALA A 43 0.09 31.10 8.86
CA ALA A 43 -0.96 31.86 9.52
C ALA A 43 -1.34 31.27 10.89
N ILE A 44 -1.45 29.93 10.99
CA ILE A 44 -1.70 29.25 12.27
C ILE A 44 -0.52 29.44 13.22
N ALA A 45 0.72 29.20 12.74
CA ALA A 45 1.92 29.27 13.56
C ALA A 45 2.22 30.70 14.10
N SER A 46 1.89 31.75 13.32
CA SER A 46 2.10 33.14 13.64
C SER A 46 0.89 33.85 14.25
N ASN A 47 -0.20 33.14 14.51
CA ASN A 47 -1.41 33.73 15.12
C ASN A 47 -1.08 34.34 16.48
N PRO A 48 -1.32 35.67 16.71
CA PRO A 48 -0.97 36.35 17.94
C PRO A 48 -1.88 36.00 19.14
N ASP A 49 -3.06 35.43 18.87
CA ASP A 49 -4.00 35.03 19.90
C ASP A 49 -3.51 33.82 20.68
N PRO A 50 -3.82 33.69 21.96
CA PRO A 50 -3.55 32.43 22.69
C PRO A 50 -4.04 31.21 21.96
N ALA A 51 -3.28 30.13 22.04
CA ALA A 51 -3.67 28.87 21.40
C ALA A 51 -5.01 28.38 21.95
N SER A 52 -5.92 28.02 21.05
CA SER A 52 -7.20 27.37 21.33
C SER A 52 -7.39 26.18 20.42
N PHE A 53 -8.30 25.27 20.78
CA PHE A 53 -8.62 24.14 19.93
C PHE A 53 -9.05 24.61 18.53
N ALA A 54 -9.90 25.64 18.46
CA ALA A 54 -10.40 26.17 17.20
C ALA A 54 -9.30 26.84 16.34
N ASN A 55 -8.45 27.70 16.91
CA ASN A 55 -7.46 28.44 16.12
C ASN A 55 -6.14 27.69 15.91
N THR A 56 -6.05 26.44 16.36
CA THR A 56 -4.84 25.62 16.21
C THR A 56 -5.18 24.23 15.65
N ILE A 57 -5.99 23.42 16.34
CA ILE A 57 -6.32 22.07 15.89
C ILE A 57 -7.32 22.10 14.72
N GLU A 58 -8.47 22.76 14.89
CA GLU A 58 -9.46 22.86 13.80
C GLU A 58 -8.89 23.63 12.61
N ALA A 59 -8.06 24.65 12.86
CA ALA A 59 -7.37 25.34 11.78
C ALA A 59 -6.39 24.42 11.02
N LEU A 60 -5.72 23.47 11.70
CA LEU A 60 -4.88 22.46 11.07
C LEU A 60 -5.70 21.43 10.28
N GLU A 61 -6.82 20.96 10.83
CA GLU A 61 -7.74 20.04 10.15
C GLU A 61 -8.32 20.64 8.86
N ALA A 62 -8.58 21.94 8.85
CA ALA A 62 -9.05 22.66 7.67
C ALA A 62 -7.93 23.06 6.70
N ALA A 63 -6.67 22.99 7.12
CA ALA A 63 -5.54 23.38 6.27
C ALA A 63 -5.17 22.27 5.30
N GLY A 64 -4.85 22.65 4.06
CA GLY A 64 -4.34 21.71 3.06
C GLY A 64 -5.42 21.04 2.20
N GLU A 65 -6.71 21.31 2.37
CA GLU A 65 -7.80 20.72 1.58
C GLU A 65 -7.51 20.72 0.07
N GLN A 66 -6.98 21.84 -0.45
CA GLN A 66 -6.65 21.96 -1.86
C GLN A 66 -5.49 21.02 -2.25
N LEU A 67 -4.51 20.83 -1.36
CA LEU A 67 -3.42 19.89 -1.60
C LEU A 67 -3.93 18.44 -1.58
N ASP A 68 -4.81 18.11 -0.65
CA ASP A 68 -5.39 16.76 -0.55
C ASP A 68 -6.22 16.41 -1.79
N LYS A 69 -6.99 17.36 -2.33
CA LYS A 69 -7.68 17.20 -3.62
C LYS A 69 -6.71 16.89 -4.76
N VAL A 70 -5.63 17.66 -4.88
CA VAL A 70 -4.62 17.44 -5.93
C VAL A 70 -3.93 16.09 -5.75
N LEU A 71 -3.52 15.76 -4.53
CA LEU A 71 -2.82 14.51 -4.21
C LEU A 71 -3.71 13.29 -4.45
N SER A 72 -4.97 13.33 -4.05
CA SER A 72 -5.91 12.21 -4.23
C SER A 72 -6.11 11.88 -5.71
N VAL A 73 -6.30 12.89 -6.56
CA VAL A 73 -6.42 12.69 -8.01
C VAL A 73 -5.11 12.21 -8.62
N PHE A 74 -4.00 12.87 -8.31
CA PHE A 74 -2.69 12.54 -8.87
C PHE A 74 -2.27 11.11 -8.54
N PHE A 75 -2.30 10.71 -7.26
CA PHE A 75 -1.88 9.38 -6.85
C PHE A 75 -2.84 8.29 -7.31
N THR A 76 -4.13 8.60 -7.47
CA THR A 76 -5.08 7.66 -8.09
C THR A 76 -4.65 7.34 -9.52
N VAL A 77 -4.46 8.36 -10.37
CA VAL A 77 -4.08 8.11 -11.78
C VAL A 77 -2.64 7.63 -11.92
N ALA A 78 -1.70 8.08 -11.08
CA ALA A 78 -0.33 7.59 -11.10
C ALA A 78 -0.22 6.11 -10.68
N GLY A 79 -1.12 5.63 -9.84
CA GLY A 79 -1.15 4.22 -9.42
C GLY A 79 -1.97 3.30 -10.34
N ALA A 80 -3.10 3.81 -10.84
CA ALA A 80 -4.07 3.01 -11.56
C ALA A 80 -4.05 3.18 -13.09
N ASP A 81 -3.52 4.28 -13.60
CA ASP A 81 -3.42 4.58 -15.03
C ASP A 81 -2.17 5.41 -15.32
N SER A 82 -0.99 4.86 -15.04
CA SER A 82 0.28 5.56 -15.18
C SER A 82 0.75 5.70 -16.62
N ASN A 83 1.60 6.68 -16.86
CA ASN A 83 2.34 6.88 -18.10
C ASN A 83 3.69 7.53 -17.80
N ALA A 84 4.57 7.62 -18.78
CA ALA A 84 5.93 8.16 -18.60
C ALA A 84 5.95 9.58 -18.00
N LYS A 85 4.93 10.42 -18.30
CA LYS A 85 4.82 11.78 -17.78
C LYS A 85 4.41 11.79 -16.30
N ARG A 86 3.41 10.99 -15.92
CA ARG A 86 2.98 10.82 -14.52
C ARG A 86 4.08 10.23 -13.65
N GLU A 87 4.84 9.27 -14.19
CA GLU A 87 6.01 8.72 -13.50
C GLU A 87 7.11 9.76 -13.29
N ALA A 88 7.39 10.59 -14.28
CA ALA A 88 8.34 11.70 -14.14
C ALA A 88 7.87 12.69 -13.07
N LEU A 89 6.61 13.12 -13.13
CA LEU A 89 6.00 13.98 -12.12
C LEU A 89 6.10 13.38 -10.71
N GLN A 90 5.81 12.09 -10.56
CA GLN A 90 5.91 11.40 -9.26
C GLN A 90 7.35 11.43 -8.72
N ARG A 91 8.35 11.18 -9.58
CA ARG A 91 9.77 11.28 -9.19
C ARG A 91 10.16 12.69 -8.74
N ASP A 92 9.66 13.71 -9.44
CA ASP A 92 9.99 15.11 -9.17
C ASP A 92 9.30 15.65 -7.91
N PHE A 93 8.03 15.27 -7.70
CA PHE A 93 7.24 15.78 -6.59
C PHE A 93 7.35 14.99 -5.29
N SER A 94 7.67 13.69 -5.32
CA SER A 94 7.83 12.91 -4.08
C SER A 94 8.84 13.51 -3.09
N PRO A 95 10.03 13.97 -3.50
CA PRO A 95 10.95 14.67 -2.60
C PRO A 95 10.41 16.01 -2.10
N LYS A 96 9.73 16.79 -2.96
CA LYS A 96 9.13 18.09 -2.59
C LYS A 96 8.03 17.91 -1.56
N LEU A 97 7.13 16.93 -1.75
CA LEU A 97 6.07 16.60 -0.80
C LEU A 97 6.64 16.11 0.55
N SER A 98 7.66 15.27 0.50
CA SER A 98 8.36 14.82 1.71
C SER A 98 8.97 15.98 2.48
N ALA A 99 9.62 16.93 1.80
CA ALA A 99 10.18 18.14 2.41
C ALA A 99 9.08 19.05 2.97
N HIS A 100 7.96 19.22 2.23
CA HIS A 100 6.80 20.01 2.63
C HIS A 100 6.22 19.50 3.97
N PHE A 101 5.83 18.23 4.06
CA PHE A 101 5.26 17.66 5.28
C PHE A 101 6.27 17.57 6.43
N SER A 102 7.56 17.34 6.13
CA SER A 102 8.62 17.40 7.13
C SER A 102 8.80 18.82 7.68
N GLY A 103 8.69 19.84 6.83
CA GLY A 103 8.74 21.24 7.23
C GLY A 103 7.62 21.59 8.21
N ILE A 104 6.40 21.16 7.94
CA ILE A 104 5.25 21.37 8.84
C ILE A 104 5.50 20.70 10.18
N SER A 105 5.83 19.40 10.18
CA SER A 105 6.06 18.63 11.41
C SER A 105 7.30 19.09 12.22
N SER A 106 8.18 19.89 11.62
CA SER A 106 9.36 20.49 12.28
C SER A 106 9.17 21.96 12.64
N ASN A 107 8.00 22.55 12.36
CA ASN A 107 7.71 23.94 12.63
C ASN A 107 7.61 24.20 14.14
N LYS A 108 8.63 24.85 14.71
CA LYS A 108 8.75 25.09 16.15
C LYS A 108 7.69 26.08 16.68
N ALA A 109 7.23 27.04 15.87
CA ALA A 109 6.19 27.98 16.27
C ALA A 109 4.82 27.29 16.36
N LEU A 110 4.51 26.46 15.38
CA LEU A 110 3.31 25.63 15.39
C LEU A 110 3.34 24.63 16.55
N PHE A 111 4.48 23.97 16.77
CA PHE A 111 4.62 23.01 17.88
C PHE A 111 4.42 23.66 19.25
N ARG A 112 4.90 24.88 19.45
CA ARG A 112 4.64 25.62 20.73
C ARG A 112 3.14 25.76 20.99
N ARG A 113 2.35 26.14 19.99
CA ARG A 113 0.89 26.25 20.14
C ARG A 113 0.24 24.89 20.46
N LEU A 114 0.71 23.82 19.87
CA LEU A 114 0.25 22.46 20.18
C LEU A 114 0.63 22.03 21.60
N ALA A 115 1.83 22.36 22.05
CA ALA A 115 2.31 22.06 23.39
C ALA A 115 1.49 22.84 24.45
N ASP A 116 1.22 24.12 24.22
CA ASP A 116 0.39 24.94 25.09
C ASP A 116 -1.03 24.34 25.27
N LEU A 117 -1.63 23.82 24.18
CA LEU A 117 -2.92 23.14 24.26
C LEU A 117 -2.82 21.78 24.97
N TRP A 118 -1.74 21.06 24.72
CA TRP A 118 -1.52 19.76 25.36
C TRP A 118 -1.36 19.88 26.87
N ASP A 119 -0.66 20.92 27.34
CA ASP A 119 -0.46 21.17 28.76
C ASP A 119 -1.77 21.55 29.47
N GLN A 120 -2.69 22.21 28.76
CA GLN A 120 -4.00 22.62 29.25
C GLN A 120 -5.14 21.64 28.95
N ARG A 121 -4.87 20.50 28.32
CA ARG A 121 -5.87 19.57 27.75
C ARG A 121 -7.01 19.19 28.70
N ASP A 122 -6.71 19.02 29.98
CA ASP A 122 -7.68 18.62 31.00
C ASP A 122 -8.67 19.75 31.39
N THR A 123 -8.37 21.00 31.02
CA THR A 123 -9.17 22.19 31.35
C THR A 123 -9.89 22.78 30.12
N LEU A 124 -9.61 22.30 28.91
CA LEU A 124 -10.18 22.83 27.67
C LEU A 124 -11.65 22.45 27.43
N GLY A 125 -12.21 21.52 28.22
CA GLY A 125 -13.59 21.05 28.05
C GLY A 125 -13.84 20.31 26.73
N LEU A 126 -12.81 19.65 26.17
CA LEU A 126 -12.89 18.92 24.92
C LEU A 126 -13.78 17.68 25.03
N ASN A 127 -14.54 17.38 23.98
CA ASN A 127 -15.19 16.08 23.86
C ASN A 127 -14.16 14.98 23.53
N ASN A 128 -14.59 13.70 23.55
CA ASN A 128 -13.70 12.56 23.37
C ASN A 128 -12.96 12.59 22.02
N GLU A 129 -13.62 12.99 20.94
CA GLU A 129 -13.03 13.07 19.61
C GLU A 129 -12.02 14.20 19.52
N GLN A 130 -12.35 15.39 20.01
CA GLN A 130 -11.44 16.53 20.09
C GLN A 130 -10.20 16.22 20.93
N ALA A 131 -10.37 15.60 22.10
CA ALA A 131 -9.25 15.17 22.94
C ALA A 131 -8.37 14.14 22.22
N ARG A 132 -8.98 13.25 21.43
CA ARG A 132 -8.25 12.27 20.62
C ARG A 132 -7.45 12.93 19.51
N VAL A 133 -8.03 13.84 18.75
CA VAL A 133 -7.34 14.59 17.68
C VAL A 133 -6.17 15.39 18.24
N LEU A 134 -6.37 16.16 19.32
CA LEU A 134 -5.29 16.86 20.00
C LEU A 134 -4.14 15.93 20.40
N MET A 135 -4.48 14.78 20.99
CA MET A 135 -3.48 13.79 21.41
C MET A 135 -2.71 13.20 20.21
N LEU A 136 -3.41 12.86 19.13
CA LEU A 136 -2.77 12.32 17.92
C LEU A 136 -1.86 13.34 17.28
N THR A 137 -2.32 14.58 17.11
CA THR A 137 -1.57 15.67 16.49
C THR A 137 -0.31 15.99 17.30
N HIS A 138 -0.45 16.23 18.61
CA HIS A 138 0.68 16.49 19.50
C HIS A 138 1.70 15.35 19.47
N ARG A 139 1.25 14.09 19.60
CA ARG A 139 2.11 12.91 19.55
C ARG A 139 2.87 12.81 18.23
N ASN A 140 2.20 13.07 17.10
CA ASN A 140 2.84 12.98 15.78
C ASN A 140 3.97 14.03 15.64
N PHE A 141 3.78 15.24 16.13
CA PHE A 141 4.82 16.26 16.14
C PHE A 141 5.99 15.88 17.07
N VAL A 142 5.72 15.39 18.28
CA VAL A 142 6.77 14.90 19.19
C VAL A 142 7.56 13.77 18.54
N ARG A 143 6.90 12.78 17.95
CA ARG A 143 7.51 11.66 17.26
C ARG A 143 8.28 12.07 15.99
N ALA A 144 7.92 13.18 15.39
CA ALA A 144 8.69 13.81 14.32
C ALA A 144 9.93 14.56 14.81
N GLY A 145 10.09 14.75 16.12
CA GLY A 145 11.22 15.45 16.73
C GLY A 145 10.98 16.95 16.95
N ALA A 146 9.73 17.42 16.89
CA ALA A 146 9.42 18.84 17.06
C ALA A 146 9.82 19.38 18.46
N ALA A 147 9.84 18.52 19.48
CA ALA A 147 10.25 18.86 20.83
C ALA A 147 11.78 18.97 21.03
N LEU A 148 12.58 18.41 20.11
CA LEU A 148 14.05 18.41 20.20
C LEU A 148 14.59 19.83 19.95
N GLN A 149 15.75 20.13 20.56
CA GLN A 149 16.41 21.43 20.46
C GLN A 149 17.92 21.28 20.24
N GLY A 150 18.55 22.33 19.70
CA GLY A 150 20.01 22.41 19.56
C GLY A 150 20.60 21.24 18.76
N GLU A 151 21.59 20.57 19.35
CA GLU A 151 22.34 19.49 18.70
C GLU A 151 21.47 18.26 18.42
N GLU A 152 20.51 17.94 19.31
CA GLU A 152 19.61 16.79 19.11
C GLU A 152 18.68 16.99 17.90
N ASP A 153 18.15 18.22 17.72
CA ASP A 153 17.33 18.54 16.54
C ASP A 153 18.16 18.44 15.24
N ALA A 154 19.35 19.05 15.22
CA ALA A 154 20.26 18.94 14.09
C ALA A 154 20.56 17.47 13.73
N ARG A 155 20.89 16.67 14.75
CA ARG A 155 21.17 15.25 14.58
C ARG A 155 19.96 14.47 14.04
N MET A 156 18.76 14.78 14.52
CA MET A 156 17.51 14.17 14.02
C MET A 156 17.31 14.44 12.52
N GLN A 157 17.58 15.67 12.05
CA GLN A 157 17.46 16.01 10.63
C GLN A 157 18.47 15.24 9.78
N GLU A 158 19.72 15.11 10.24
CA GLU A 158 20.75 14.28 9.58
C GLU A 158 20.30 12.81 9.46
N ILE A 159 19.80 12.23 10.58
CA ILE A 159 19.31 10.85 10.59
C ILE A 159 18.16 10.66 9.59
N LYS A 160 17.18 11.56 9.56
CA LYS A 160 16.05 11.50 8.61
C LYS A 160 16.54 11.52 7.16
N SER A 161 17.42 12.46 6.83
CA SER A 161 18.00 12.60 5.48
C SER A 161 18.78 11.35 5.07
N ARG A 162 19.62 10.83 6.00
CA ARG A 162 20.42 9.64 5.73
C ARG A 162 19.56 8.39 5.56
N LEU A 163 18.54 8.19 6.40
CA LEU A 163 17.58 7.08 6.28
C LEU A 163 16.82 7.11 4.94
N ALA A 164 16.42 8.29 4.46
CA ALA A 164 15.78 8.43 3.16
C ALA A 164 16.71 7.99 2.01
N SER A 165 17.97 8.45 2.03
CA SER A 165 18.98 8.07 1.04
C SER A 165 19.28 6.57 1.05
N LEU A 166 19.42 5.98 2.24
CA LEU A 166 19.65 4.54 2.41
C LEU A 166 18.46 3.71 1.94
N GLY A 167 17.23 4.16 2.23
CA GLY A 167 16.02 3.49 1.76
C GLY A 167 15.90 3.46 0.23
N THR A 168 16.22 4.59 -0.40
CA THR A 168 16.29 4.68 -1.87
C THR A 168 17.34 3.74 -2.44
N GLY A 169 18.56 3.77 -1.91
CA GLY A 169 19.66 2.89 -2.34
C GLY A 169 19.30 1.42 -2.17
N PHE A 170 18.69 1.05 -1.03
CA PHE A 170 18.23 -0.32 -0.77
C PHE A 170 17.25 -0.82 -1.85
N THR A 171 16.26 0.01 -2.18
CA THR A 171 15.26 -0.35 -3.18
C THR A 171 15.86 -0.44 -4.59
N GLN A 172 16.72 0.51 -4.96
CA GLN A 172 17.40 0.51 -6.26
C GLN A 172 18.29 -0.71 -6.47
N ASN A 173 19.00 -1.16 -5.42
CA ASN A 173 19.81 -2.37 -5.47
C ASN A 173 18.96 -3.62 -5.71
N LEU A 174 17.81 -3.77 -5.03
CA LEU A 174 16.89 -4.89 -5.28
C LEU A 174 16.35 -4.89 -6.71
N LEU A 175 15.95 -3.71 -7.21
CA LEU A 175 15.46 -3.57 -8.59
C LEU A 175 16.57 -3.86 -9.62
N ALA A 176 17.82 -3.51 -9.33
CA ALA A 176 18.93 -3.84 -10.18
C ALA A 176 19.15 -5.36 -10.26
N ASP A 177 19.12 -6.07 -9.14
CA ASP A 177 19.21 -7.53 -9.11
C ASP A 177 18.06 -8.18 -9.92
N GLU A 178 16.83 -7.70 -9.76
CA GLU A 178 15.68 -8.21 -10.50
C GLU A 178 15.79 -7.97 -12.02
N ARG A 179 16.34 -6.83 -12.43
CA ARG A 179 16.50 -6.50 -13.85
C ARG A 179 17.64 -7.26 -14.52
N THR A 180 18.72 -7.50 -13.80
CA THR A 180 19.95 -8.07 -14.40
C THR A 180 19.93 -9.58 -14.47
N TRP A 181 19.27 -10.25 -13.52
CA TRP A 181 19.25 -11.70 -13.50
C TRP A 181 18.14 -12.29 -14.38
N SER A 182 18.51 -13.30 -15.15
CA SER A 182 17.58 -14.22 -15.79
C SER A 182 18.24 -15.57 -16.00
N MET A 183 17.41 -16.59 -16.20
CA MET A 183 17.83 -17.95 -16.51
C MET A 183 17.08 -18.41 -17.75
N ASP A 184 17.84 -18.68 -18.81
CA ASP A 184 17.28 -19.23 -20.06
C ASP A 184 16.77 -20.65 -19.83
N LEU A 185 15.65 -20.98 -20.46
CA LEU A 185 15.07 -22.32 -20.49
C LEU A 185 15.18 -22.90 -21.91
N ALA A 186 15.70 -24.11 -22.02
CA ALA A 186 15.62 -24.88 -23.27
C ALA A 186 14.19 -25.43 -23.44
N GLU A 187 13.83 -25.86 -24.66
CA GLU A 187 12.51 -26.46 -24.91
C GLU A 187 12.26 -27.72 -24.03
N ASP A 188 13.29 -28.48 -23.73
CA ASP A 188 13.19 -29.67 -22.85
C ASP A 188 12.93 -29.27 -21.38
N ASP A 189 13.31 -28.06 -20.97
CA ASP A 189 13.08 -27.53 -19.60
C ASP A 189 11.62 -27.14 -19.40
N LEU A 190 10.84 -26.98 -20.46
CA LEU A 190 9.42 -26.63 -20.41
C LEU A 190 8.52 -27.86 -20.16
N GLN A 191 9.05 -29.06 -20.27
CA GLN A 191 8.29 -30.29 -20.08
C GLN A 191 7.75 -30.35 -18.63
N GLY A 192 6.44 -30.61 -18.51
CA GLY A 192 5.75 -30.72 -17.23
C GLY A 192 5.36 -29.37 -16.60
N LEU A 193 5.68 -28.24 -17.24
CA LEU A 193 5.16 -26.94 -16.84
C LEU A 193 3.76 -26.73 -17.40
N PRO A 194 2.83 -26.15 -16.63
CA PRO A 194 1.54 -25.68 -17.16
C PRO A 194 1.71 -24.57 -18.20
N ASP A 195 0.78 -24.49 -19.16
CA ASP A 195 0.82 -23.50 -20.25
C ASP A 195 1.00 -22.06 -19.76
N PHE A 196 0.30 -21.67 -18.70
CA PHE A 196 0.42 -20.31 -18.16
C PHE A 196 1.83 -19.97 -17.63
N VAL A 197 2.58 -20.97 -17.15
CA VAL A 197 3.99 -20.78 -16.70
C VAL A 197 4.89 -20.63 -17.92
N ILE A 198 4.65 -21.43 -18.96
CA ILE A 198 5.38 -21.34 -20.24
C ILE A 198 5.15 -19.98 -20.90
N ASP A 199 3.89 -19.52 -20.93
CA ASP A 199 3.51 -18.23 -21.50
C ASP A 199 4.15 -17.07 -20.75
N ALA A 200 4.17 -17.14 -19.41
CA ALA A 200 4.84 -16.15 -18.57
C ALA A 200 6.36 -16.11 -18.83
N ALA A 201 7.01 -17.27 -18.96
CA ALA A 201 8.43 -17.36 -19.27
C ALA A 201 8.77 -16.82 -20.66
N ARG A 202 7.94 -17.09 -21.67
CA ARG A 202 8.08 -16.56 -23.03
C ARG A 202 7.83 -15.04 -23.07
N ALA A 203 6.85 -14.54 -22.30
CA ALA A 203 6.60 -13.11 -22.17
C ALA A 203 7.79 -12.39 -21.54
N ALA A 204 8.35 -12.95 -20.47
CA ALA A 204 9.54 -12.41 -19.81
C ALA A 204 10.78 -12.41 -20.75
N GLY A 205 10.93 -13.41 -21.62
CA GLY A 205 11.97 -13.43 -22.65
C GLY A 205 11.81 -12.27 -23.62
N ARG A 206 10.61 -12.08 -24.17
CA ARG A 206 10.32 -10.97 -25.10
C ARG A 206 10.56 -9.60 -24.45
N GLU A 207 10.16 -9.42 -23.20
CA GLU A 207 10.39 -8.17 -22.46
C GLU A 207 11.88 -7.85 -22.29
N LYS A 208 12.71 -8.89 -22.15
CA LYS A 208 14.18 -8.76 -22.10
C LYS A 208 14.86 -8.71 -23.49
N GLY A 209 14.10 -8.78 -24.59
CA GLY A 209 14.65 -8.82 -25.95
C GLY A 209 15.35 -10.13 -26.28
N LEU A 210 14.98 -11.23 -25.63
CA LEU A 210 15.49 -12.59 -25.86
C LEU A 210 14.51 -13.42 -26.70
N ASP A 211 15.04 -14.31 -27.53
CA ASP A 211 14.23 -15.14 -28.44
C ASP A 211 13.57 -16.35 -27.75
N GLY A 212 14.03 -16.71 -26.55
CA GLY A 212 13.59 -17.88 -25.80
C GLY A 212 12.85 -17.56 -24.50
N PRO A 213 12.21 -18.58 -23.87
CA PRO A 213 11.61 -18.44 -22.54
C PRO A 213 12.67 -18.28 -21.46
N VAL A 214 12.41 -17.40 -20.48
CA VAL A 214 13.33 -17.16 -19.37
C VAL A 214 12.60 -17.15 -18.03
N VAL A 215 13.28 -17.55 -16.98
CA VAL A 215 12.88 -17.28 -15.59
C VAL A 215 13.56 -15.99 -15.12
N THR A 216 12.79 -15.06 -14.59
CA THR A 216 13.28 -13.84 -13.96
C THR A 216 13.04 -13.88 -12.47
N LEU A 217 13.58 -12.91 -11.69
CA LEU A 217 13.33 -12.83 -10.25
C LEU A 217 11.97 -12.18 -9.91
N SER A 218 11.18 -11.79 -10.91
CA SER A 218 9.81 -11.33 -10.70
C SER A 218 8.98 -12.43 -10.03
N ARG A 219 8.25 -12.06 -8.99
CA ARG A 219 7.43 -13.01 -8.22
C ARG A 219 6.41 -13.75 -9.08
N SER A 220 5.85 -13.10 -10.09
CA SER A 220 4.87 -13.69 -11.02
C SER A 220 5.46 -14.77 -11.94
N VAL A 221 6.76 -14.77 -12.14
CA VAL A 221 7.47 -15.77 -12.97
C VAL A 221 8.13 -16.83 -12.09
N ILE A 222 8.90 -16.42 -11.06
CA ILE A 222 9.71 -17.37 -10.30
C ILE A 222 8.88 -18.27 -9.38
N VAL A 223 7.82 -17.74 -8.74
CA VAL A 223 7.02 -18.56 -7.82
C VAL A 223 6.31 -19.69 -8.53
N PRO A 224 5.59 -19.47 -9.67
CA PRO A 224 5.02 -20.57 -10.44
C PRO A 224 6.09 -21.53 -11.00
N PHE A 225 7.24 -21.03 -11.42
CA PHE A 225 8.33 -21.89 -11.86
C PHE A 225 8.81 -22.83 -10.73
N LEU A 226 9.04 -22.33 -9.53
CA LEU A 226 9.41 -23.15 -8.36
C LEU A 226 8.32 -24.13 -7.94
N GLN A 227 7.06 -23.80 -8.22
CA GLN A 227 5.91 -24.63 -7.87
C GLN A 227 5.67 -25.78 -8.84
N PHE A 228 5.91 -25.56 -10.13
CA PHE A 228 5.51 -26.50 -11.18
C PHE A 228 6.68 -27.17 -11.93
N SER A 229 7.89 -26.61 -11.92
CA SER A 229 8.99 -27.19 -12.68
C SER A 229 9.46 -28.51 -12.08
N PRO A 230 9.51 -29.62 -12.85
CA PRO A 230 10.07 -30.89 -12.39
C PRO A 230 11.61 -30.83 -12.29
N ARG A 231 12.27 -29.87 -12.95
CA ARG A 231 13.73 -29.71 -12.97
C ARG A 231 14.25 -29.18 -11.64
N ARG A 232 14.66 -30.09 -10.76
CA ARG A 232 15.18 -29.76 -9.41
C ARG A 232 16.40 -28.84 -9.46
N ASP A 233 17.32 -29.10 -10.38
CA ASP A 233 18.54 -28.31 -10.59
C ASP A 233 18.24 -26.86 -11.00
N LEU A 234 17.24 -26.65 -11.85
CA LEU A 234 16.81 -25.31 -12.25
C LEU A 234 16.03 -24.62 -11.13
N ARG A 235 15.21 -25.35 -10.34
CA ARG A 235 14.57 -24.81 -9.14
C ARG A 235 15.62 -24.33 -8.13
N GLU A 236 16.67 -25.11 -7.88
CA GLU A 236 17.77 -24.72 -7.00
C GLU A 236 18.43 -23.42 -7.48
N LYS A 237 18.82 -23.36 -8.77
CA LYS A 237 19.45 -22.17 -9.36
C LYS A 237 18.57 -20.94 -9.24
N ALA A 238 17.29 -21.05 -9.57
CA ALA A 238 16.31 -19.97 -9.48
C ALA A 238 16.08 -19.54 -8.03
N TYR A 239 15.87 -20.48 -7.11
CA TYR A 239 15.66 -20.19 -5.69
C TYR A 239 16.85 -19.49 -5.04
N ARG A 240 18.07 -19.96 -5.28
CA ARG A 240 19.27 -19.35 -4.73
C ARG A 240 19.46 -17.93 -5.21
N ALA A 241 19.23 -17.64 -6.48
CA ALA A 241 19.28 -16.29 -7.01
C ALA A 241 18.18 -15.40 -6.40
N TRP A 242 16.97 -15.93 -6.26
CA TRP A 242 15.86 -15.20 -5.67
C TRP A 242 16.06 -14.88 -4.19
N ALA A 243 16.58 -15.85 -3.42
CA ALA A 243 16.86 -15.67 -2.00
C ALA A 243 18.06 -14.73 -1.73
N ALA A 244 19.00 -14.65 -2.67
CA ALA A 244 20.21 -13.82 -2.54
C ALA A 244 20.03 -12.37 -3.00
N ARG A 245 18.83 -11.94 -3.43
CA ARG A 245 18.58 -10.54 -3.82
C ARG A 245 18.98 -9.59 -2.71
N GLY A 246 19.77 -8.59 -3.06
CA GLY A 246 20.33 -7.62 -2.11
C GLY A 246 21.32 -8.21 -1.09
N ALA A 247 21.78 -9.45 -1.28
CA ALA A 247 22.76 -10.12 -0.41
C ALA A 247 23.76 -10.98 -1.19
N ASN A 248 24.03 -10.59 -2.45
CA ASN A 248 24.84 -11.36 -3.40
C ASN A 248 26.35 -11.08 -3.32
N GLY A 249 26.82 -10.15 -2.46
CA GLY A 249 28.21 -9.76 -2.29
C GLY A 249 28.77 -8.83 -3.39
N GLY A 250 27.90 -8.37 -4.32
CA GLY A 250 28.25 -7.43 -5.40
C GLY A 250 27.93 -5.97 -5.05
N GLU A 251 27.88 -5.14 -6.09
CA GLU A 251 27.59 -3.69 -5.97
C GLU A 251 26.17 -3.41 -5.43
N THR A 252 25.26 -4.36 -5.58
CA THR A 252 23.86 -4.29 -5.13
C THR A 252 23.64 -4.89 -3.73
N ASP A 253 24.73 -5.17 -2.98
CA ASP A 253 24.64 -5.76 -1.65
C ASP A 253 24.10 -4.77 -0.61
N ASN A 254 22.95 -5.08 -0.06
CA ASN A 254 22.24 -4.24 0.90
C ASN A 254 22.58 -4.51 2.37
N ARG A 255 23.44 -5.51 2.68
CA ARG A 255 23.74 -5.86 4.08
C ARG A 255 24.39 -4.72 4.87
N GLY A 256 25.28 -3.96 4.21
CA GLY A 256 25.87 -2.74 4.80
C GLY A 256 24.81 -1.65 5.03
N ILE A 257 23.96 -1.41 4.04
CA ILE A 257 22.84 -0.45 4.12
C ILE A 257 21.87 -0.84 5.25
N ALA A 258 21.51 -2.11 5.34
CA ALA A 258 20.63 -2.60 6.40
C ALA A 258 21.23 -2.38 7.79
N GLY A 259 22.54 -2.66 7.96
CA GLY A 259 23.23 -2.44 9.22
C GLY A 259 23.25 -0.96 9.64
N GLU A 260 23.48 -0.04 8.69
CA GLU A 260 23.43 1.40 8.94
C GLU A 260 22.01 1.87 9.28
N ILE A 261 20.99 1.41 8.54
CA ILE A 261 19.58 1.72 8.82
C ILE A 261 19.20 1.30 10.25
N LEU A 262 19.59 0.12 10.70
CA LEU A 262 19.29 -0.36 12.04
C LEU A 262 19.93 0.51 13.12
N LYS A 263 21.19 0.94 12.94
CA LYS A 263 21.88 1.85 13.86
C LYS A 263 21.20 3.21 13.95
N LEU A 264 20.88 3.81 12.79
CA LEU A 264 20.23 5.12 12.75
C LEU A 264 18.80 5.09 13.32
N ARG A 265 18.06 4.00 13.10
CA ARG A 265 16.73 3.81 13.71
C ARG A 265 16.82 3.72 15.22
N GLN A 266 17.82 3.00 15.76
CA GLN A 266 18.04 2.92 17.20
C GLN A 266 18.43 4.29 17.78
N GLU A 267 19.34 5.01 17.14
CA GLU A 267 19.74 6.36 17.55
C GLU A 267 18.55 7.32 17.55
N ARG A 268 17.73 7.28 16.48
CA ARG A 268 16.48 8.06 16.39
C ARG A 268 15.54 7.78 17.55
N ALA A 269 15.36 6.51 17.91
CA ALA A 269 14.52 6.11 19.03
C ALA A 269 15.06 6.65 20.35
N GLY A 270 16.36 6.56 20.58
CA GLY A 270 17.02 7.11 21.77
C GLY A 270 16.86 8.63 21.89
N LEU A 271 17.04 9.39 20.81
CA LEU A 271 16.80 10.85 20.79
C LEU A 271 15.34 11.22 21.18
N LEU A 272 14.40 10.35 20.89
CA LEU A 272 12.97 10.52 21.22
C LEU A 272 12.58 9.93 22.59
N GLY A 273 13.55 9.43 23.37
CA GLY A 273 13.33 8.88 24.70
C GLY A 273 12.81 7.46 24.76
N TYR A 274 12.94 6.67 23.66
CA TYR A 274 12.55 5.27 23.63
C TYR A 274 13.75 4.36 23.83
N ASP A 275 13.57 3.25 24.55
CA ASP A 275 14.62 2.26 24.80
C ASP A 275 15.06 1.54 23.51
N SER A 276 14.13 1.31 22.59
CA SER A 276 14.42 0.69 21.30
C SER A 276 13.56 1.27 20.16
N PHE A 277 14.01 1.01 18.92
CA PHE A 277 13.19 1.33 17.75
C PHE A 277 11.87 0.54 17.74
N ALA A 278 11.85 -0.66 18.31
CA ALA A 278 10.63 -1.44 18.44
C ALA A 278 9.63 -0.77 19.39
N ASP A 279 10.07 -0.22 20.53
CA ASP A 279 9.22 0.54 21.45
C ASP A 279 8.66 1.79 20.75
N TYR A 280 9.52 2.56 20.07
CA TYR A 280 9.10 3.70 19.27
C TYR A 280 8.04 3.32 18.22
N LYS A 281 8.28 2.24 17.46
CA LYS A 281 7.37 1.84 16.37
C LYS A 281 6.03 1.34 16.90
N LEU A 282 6.05 0.52 17.94
CA LEU A 282 4.88 -0.17 18.45
C LEU A 282 3.96 0.70 19.32
N GLU A 283 4.42 1.82 19.84
CA GLU A 283 3.58 2.73 20.65
C GLU A 283 2.25 3.08 19.97
N THR A 284 2.28 3.27 18.65
CA THR A 284 1.10 3.65 17.84
C THR A 284 0.37 2.48 17.22
N GLU A 285 0.89 1.25 17.36
CA GLU A 285 0.30 0.05 16.81
C GLU A 285 -0.62 -0.64 17.84
N MET A 286 -1.42 -1.61 17.40
CA MET A 286 -2.34 -2.36 18.28
C MET A 286 -1.59 -3.06 19.44
N ALA A 287 -0.42 -3.62 19.17
CA ALA A 287 0.37 -4.33 20.19
C ALA A 287 0.96 -3.41 21.26
N ARG A 288 1.27 -2.15 20.94
CA ARG A 288 1.81 -1.10 21.82
C ARG A 288 3.17 -1.37 22.46
N ALA A 289 3.60 -2.61 22.59
CA ALA A 289 4.84 -2.98 23.27
C ALA A 289 5.48 -4.22 22.65
N PRO A 290 6.84 -4.30 22.58
CA PRO A 290 7.56 -5.46 22.04
C PRO A 290 7.24 -6.77 22.76
N GLY A 291 7.01 -6.73 24.09
CA GLY A 291 6.65 -7.91 24.87
C GLY A 291 5.38 -8.59 24.37
N ARG A 292 4.32 -7.80 24.09
CA ARG A 292 3.05 -8.36 23.56
C ARG A 292 3.21 -9.01 22.19
N VAL A 293 4.07 -8.44 21.34
CA VAL A 293 4.39 -9.04 20.03
C VAL A 293 5.10 -10.37 20.23
N ARG A 294 6.10 -10.41 21.12
CA ARG A 294 6.84 -11.63 21.44
C ARG A 294 5.91 -12.70 22.02
N ASP A 295 5.05 -12.35 22.95
CA ASP A 295 4.12 -13.28 23.58
C ASP A 295 3.20 -13.93 22.55
N LEU A 296 2.63 -13.15 21.63
CA LEU A 296 1.80 -13.67 20.53
C LEU A 296 2.60 -14.58 19.59
N LEU A 297 3.78 -14.14 19.16
CA LEU A 297 4.66 -14.93 18.29
C LEU A 297 5.06 -16.27 18.94
N MET A 298 5.37 -16.27 20.23
CA MET A 298 5.76 -17.50 20.93
C MET A 298 4.58 -18.47 21.15
N GLN A 299 3.36 -17.96 21.29
CA GLN A 299 2.16 -18.82 21.33
C GLN A 299 1.96 -19.55 19.99
N VAL A 300 2.27 -18.92 18.87
CA VAL A 300 2.13 -19.48 17.52
C VAL A 300 3.34 -20.32 17.11
N TRP A 301 4.55 -19.93 17.54
CA TRP A 301 5.81 -20.53 17.08
C TRP A 301 5.91 -22.03 17.33
N GLY A 302 5.61 -22.48 18.53
CA GLY A 302 5.68 -23.89 18.91
C GLY A 302 4.80 -24.79 18.01
N PRO A 303 3.48 -24.55 17.96
CA PRO A 303 2.57 -25.29 17.07
C PRO A 303 2.93 -25.17 15.59
N ALA A 304 3.29 -23.97 15.10
CA ALA A 304 3.64 -23.76 13.70
C ALA A 304 4.92 -24.52 13.30
N LYS A 305 5.94 -24.54 14.19
CA LYS A 305 7.14 -25.32 13.95
C LYS A 305 6.86 -26.82 13.90
N ALA A 306 6.07 -27.33 14.85
CA ALA A 306 5.68 -28.74 14.86
C ALA A 306 4.92 -29.13 13.58
N GLN A 307 4.02 -28.27 13.11
CA GLN A 307 3.29 -28.49 11.84
C GLN A 307 4.23 -28.46 10.65
N ALA A 308 5.16 -27.50 10.58
CA ALA A 308 6.15 -27.42 9.52
C ALA A 308 7.05 -28.65 9.46
N ASP A 309 7.47 -29.18 10.63
CA ASP A 309 8.27 -30.41 10.72
C ASP A 309 7.44 -31.65 10.22
N ALA A 310 6.15 -31.71 10.54
CA ALA A 310 5.25 -32.78 10.05
C ALA A 310 5.02 -32.66 8.52
N ASP A 311 4.80 -31.45 8.01
CA ASP A 311 4.67 -31.21 6.57
C ASP A 311 5.96 -31.57 5.85
N ALA A 312 7.13 -31.20 6.36
CA ALA A 312 8.42 -31.55 5.79
C ALA A 312 8.62 -33.08 5.68
N ALA A 313 8.17 -33.84 6.68
CA ALA A 313 8.23 -35.31 6.64
C ALA A 313 7.40 -35.87 5.47
N ILE A 314 6.16 -35.42 5.31
CA ILE A 314 5.28 -35.84 4.20
C ILE A 314 5.88 -35.47 2.84
N LEU A 315 6.38 -34.25 2.68
CA LEU A 315 7.00 -33.81 1.42
C LEU A 315 8.29 -34.60 1.13
N THR A 316 9.03 -34.98 2.16
CA THR A 316 10.23 -35.83 2.02
C THR A 316 9.85 -37.23 1.51
N GLU A 317 8.80 -37.84 2.06
CA GLU A 317 8.29 -39.16 1.58
C GLU A 317 7.86 -39.10 0.11
N MET A 318 7.17 -38.02 -0.29
CA MET A 318 6.79 -37.80 -1.70
C MET A 318 8.02 -37.66 -2.59
N MET A 319 9.04 -36.92 -2.14
CA MET A 319 10.31 -36.75 -2.87
C MET A 319 11.03 -38.07 -3.04
N GLN A 320 11.08 -38.91 -1.99
CA GLN A 320 11.66 -40.25 -2.05
C GLN A 320 10.90 -41.16 -2.97
N SER A 321 9.58 -41.06 -3.01
CA SER A 321 8.72 -41.83 -3.95
C SER A 321 9.00 -41.46 -5.42
N ASP A 322 9.45 -40.26 -5.70
CA ASP A 322 9.93 -39.81 -7.02
C ASP A 322 11.38 -40.27 -7.29
N GLY A 323 12.00 -41.04 -6.40
CA GLY A 323 13.36 -41.57 -6.54
C GLY A 323 14.48 -40.62 -6.12
N LEU A 324 14.16 -39.52 -5.48
CA LEU A 324 15.13 -38.54 -4.98
C LEU A 324 15.47 -38.83 -3.52
N ASN A 325 16.69 -39.34 -3.26
CA ASN A 325 17.20 -39.64 -1.93
C ASN A 325 18.12 -38.52 -1.45
N GLY A 326 17.67 -37.78 -0.43
CA GLY A 326 18.42 -36.67 0.16
C GLY A 326 17.52 -35.84 1.06
N PRO A 327 18.05 -34.74 1.64
CA PRO A 327 17.22 -33.83 2.41
C PRO A 327 16.25 -33.06 1.53
N LEU A 328 15.07 -32.76 2.07
CA LEU A 328 14.15 -31.79 1.47
C LEU A 328 14.77 -30.39 1.60
N GLU A 329 15.02 -29.78 0.48
CA GLU A 329 15.63 -28.46 0.41
C GLU A 329 14.59 -27.35 0.19
N ALA A 330 14.96 -26.10 0.39
CA ALA A 330 14.03 -24.97 0.28
C ALA A 330 13.41 -24.82 -1.11
N TRP A 331 14.13 -25.21 -2.16
CA TRP A 331 13.65 -25.20 -3.56
C TRP A 331 12.74 -26.39 -3.89
N ASP A 332 12.63 -27.40 -3.01
CA ASP A 332 11.75 -28.55 -3.19
C ASP A 332 10.37 -28.30 -2.59
N TRP A 333 10.30 -27.43 -1.55
CA TRP A 333 9.09 -27.24 -0.74
C TRP A 333 7.87 -26.89 -1.58
N ARG A 334 7.97 -25.87 -2.42
CA ARG A 334 6.82 -25.40 -3.24
C ARG A 334 6.35 -26.47 -4.23
N TYR A 335 7.28 -27.19 -4.82
CA TYR A 335 6.99 -28.23 -5.80
C TYR A 335 6.24 -29.40 -5.15
N TYR A 336 6.74 -29.91 -4.03
CA TYR A 336 6.09 -31.04 -3.35
C TYR A 336 4.83 -30.61 -2.59
N ALA A 337 4.75 -29.41 -2.08
CA ALA A 337 3.52 -28.86 -1.51
C ALA A 337 2.38 -28.80 -2.55
N GLU A 338 2.69 -28.42 -3.81
CA GLU A 338 1.71 -28.43 -4.89
C GLU A 338 1.28 -29.84 -5.28
N LYS A 339 2.23 -30.79 -5.39
CA LYS A 339 1.92 -32.20 -5.62
C LYS A 339 0.99 -32.75 -4.52
N ARG A 340 1.29 -32.44 -3.26
CA ARG A 340 0.44 -32.80 -2.11
C ARG A 340 -0.96 -32.18 -2.23
N ARG A 341 -1.03 -30.87 -2.47
CA ARG A 341 -2.31 -30.17 -2.64
C ARG A 341 -3.20 -30.82 -3.69
N LYS A 342 -2.60 -31.20 -4.83
CA LYS A 342 -3.30 -31.89 -5.91
C LYS A 342 -3.75 -33.29 -5.50
N ALA A 343 -2.93 -34.03 -4.77
CA ALA A 343 -3.26 -35.37 -4.29
C ALA A 343 -4.36 -35.37 -3.22
N ASP A 344 -4.30 -34.43 -2.28
CA ASP A 344 -5.21 -34.40 -1.12
C ASP A 344 -6.59 -33.80 -1.49
N HIS A 345 -6.66 -32.87 -2.44
CA HIS A 345 -7.86 -32.08 -2.67
C HIS A 345 -8.49 -32.25 -4.04
N ASP A 346 -7.77 -32.81 -5.02
CA ASP A 346 -8.21 -32.99 -6.44
C ASP A 346 -8.98 -31.76 -6.99
N LEU A 347 -8.66 -30.57 -6.46
CA LEU A 347 -9.33 -29.33 -6.82
C LEU A 347 -8.74 -28.82 -8.13
N ASP A 348 -9.51 -28.97 -9.19
CA ASP A 348 -9.28 -28.25 -10.44
C ASP A 348 -9.83 -26.83 -10.28
N GLU A 349 -8.94 -25.87 -10.16
CA GLU A 349 -9.30 -24.44 -10.10
C GLU A 349 -10.08 -23.99 -11.35
N ALA A 350 -9.83 -24.63 -12.50
CA ALA A 350 -10.57 -24.38 -13.72
C ALA A 350 -12.07 -24.74 -13.59
N ALA A 351 -12.41 -25.74 -12.78
CA ALA A 351 -13.79 -26.11 -12.51
C ALA A 351 -14.54 -25.08 -11.63
N LEU A 352 -13.82 -24.28 -10.84
CA LEU A 352 -14.42 -23.24 -9.98
C LEU A 352 -14.67 -21.93 -10.73
N LYS A 353 -13.81 -21.57 -11.70
CA LYS A 353 -13.88 -20.29 -12.43
C LYS A 353 -15.27 -19.94 -13.00
N PRO A 354 -16.04 -20.85 -13.61
CA PRO A 354 -17.37 -20.52 -14.15
C PRO A 354 -18.36 -20.01 -13.10
N TYR A 355 -18.17 -20.36 -11.82
CA TYR A 355 -19.00 -19.90 -10.71
C TYR A 355 -18.57 -18.53 -10.19
N LEU A 356 -17.34 -18.09 -10.46
CA LEU A 356 -16.73 -16.87 -9.94
C LEU A 356 -16.66 -15.79 -11.03
N GLN A 357 -17.79 -15.48 -11.65
CA GLN A 357 -17.88 -14.39 -12.62
C GLN A 357 -17.81 -13.04 -11.90
N LEU A 358 -17.00 -12.11 -12.40
CA LEU A 358 -16.77 -10.80 -11.77
C LEU A 358 -18.06 -10.08 -11.43
N ASP A 359 -19.00 -9.96 -12.36
CA ASP A 359 -20.25 -9.22 -12.14
C ASP A 359 -21.08 -9.86 -11.02
N ARG A 360 -21.15 -11.19 -10.98
CA ARG A 360 -21.85 -11.92 -9.91
C ARG A 360 -21.15 -11.77 -8.56
N MET A 361 -19.81 -11.69 -8.55
CA MET A 361 -19.05 -11.46 -7.31
C MET A 361 -19.26 -10.05 -6.78
N ILE A 362 -19.35 -9.04 -7.66
CA ILE A 362 -19.70 -7.68 -7.28
C ILE A 362 -21.13 -7.65 -6.68
N ASP A 363 -22.11 -8.26 -7.37
CA ASP A 363 -23.48 -8.35 -6.86
C ASP A 363 -23.55 -9.07 -5.51
N ALA A 364 -22.79 -10.14 -5.33
CA ALA A 364 -22.69 -10.86 -4.07
C ALA A 364 -22.10 -10.00 -2.94
N ALA A 365 -21.06 -9.24 -3.22
CA ALA A 365 -20.47 -8.29 -2.26
C ALA A 365 -21.48 -7.21 -1.86
N PHE A 366 -22.22 -6.66 -2.82
CA PHE A 366 -23.29 -5.67 -2.55
C PHE A 366 -24.46 -6.29 -1.75
N ALA A 367 -24.85 -7.51 -2.07
CA ALA A 367 -25.89 -8.22 -1.31
C ALA A 367 -25.44 -8.48 0.15
N CYS A 368 -24.17 -8.82 0.38
CA CYS A 368 -23.61 -8.95 1.73
C CYS A 368 -23.66 -7.61 2.48
N ALA A 369 -23.23 -6.51 1.85
CA ALA A 369 -23.27 -5.18 2.45
C ALA A 369 -24.72 -4.71 2.76
N ASN A 370 -25.66 -5.04 1.87
CA ASN A 370 -27.06 -4.76 2.12
C ASN A 370 -27.59 -5.52 3.35
N ARG A 371 -27.33 -6.82 3.43
CA ARG A 371 -27.79 -7.66 4.55
C ARG A 371 -27.16 -7.28 5.90
N LEU A 372 -25.89 -6.87 5.90
CA LEU A 372 -25.15 -6.55 7.13
C LEU A 372 -25.38 -5.11 7.58
N PHE A 373 -25.45 -4.17 6.64
CA PHE A 373 -25.37 -2.73 6.94
C PHE A 373 -26.51 -1.90 6.32
N GLY A 374 -27.40 -2.51 5.54
CA GLY A 374 -28.51 -1.82 4.87
C GLY A 374 -28.09 -0.90 3.72
N LEU A 375 -26.92 -1.15 3.13
CA LEU A 375 -26.42 -0.37 2.00
C LEU A 375 -27.03 -0.81 0.69
N ASN A 376 -27.35 0.15 -0.19
CA ASN A 376 -27.82 -0.08 -1.55
C ASN A 376 -26.85 0.60 -2.52
N PHE A 377 -26.56 -0.07 -3.63
CA PHE A 377 -25.61 0.37 -4.65
C PHE A 377 -26.38 0.58 -5.96
N ALA A 378 -26.44 1.81 -6.43
CA ALA A 378 -27.07 2.17 -7.70
C ALA A 378 -25.98 2.57 -8.72
N PRO A 379 -25.95 2.00 -9.93
CA PRO A 379 -25.00 2.40 -10.95
C PRO A 379 -25.02 3.91 -11.19
N LEU A 380 -23.84 4.48 -11.32
CA LEU A 380 -23.62 5.91 -11.53
C LEU A 380 -22.84 6.14 -12.83
N ASP A 381 -23.48 6.75 -13.80
CA ASP A 381 -22.87 7.09 -15.09
C ASP A 381 -22.20 8.46 -14.99
N ILE A 382 -20.88 8.46 -14.85
CA ILE A 382 -20.03 9.64 -14.72
C ILE A 382 -18.69 9.41 -15.41
N PRO A 383 -18.04 10.45 -15.95
CA PRO A 383 -16.68 10.34 -16.45
C PRO A 383 -15.70 9.97 -15.32
N LEU A 384 -14.90 8.94 -15.56
CA LEU A 384 -13.85 8.47 -14.66
C LEU A 384 -12.50 8.50 -15.41
N TYR A 385 -11.39 8.27 -14.67
CA TYR A 385 -10.04 8.32 -15.24
C TYR A 385 -9.74 7.21 -16.27
N HIS A 386 -10.51 6.14 -16.30
CA HIS A 386 -10.35 5.04 -17.26
C HIS A 386 -11.72 4.41 -17.60
N PRO A 387 -11.94 3.97 -18.86
CA PRO A 387 -13.23 3.41 -19.30
C PRO A 387 -13.59 2.08 -18.64
N ASP A 388 -12.62 1.33 -18.08
CA ASP A 388 -12.88 0.10 -17.32
C ASP A 388 -13.43 0.37 -15.91
N CYS A 389 -13.35 1.60 -15.41
CA CYS A 389 -13.85 1.95 -14.10
C CYS A 389 -15.38 1.98 -14.09
N ARG A 390 -15.96 1.52 -12.98
CA ARG A 390 -17.40 1.54 -12.73
C ARG A 390 -17.67 2.33 -11.46
N ALA A 391 -18.74 3.09 -11.40
CA ALA A 391 -19.13 3.83 -10.21
C ALA A 391 -20.54 3.46 -9.74
N TRP A 392 -20.77 3.60 -8.44
CA TRP A 392 -22.07 3.42 -7.81
C TRP A 392 -22.30 4.51 -6.77
N GLU A 393 -23.52 5.05 -6.76
CA GLU A 393 -24.01 5.78 -5.61
C GLU A 393 -24.38 4.80 -4.51
N VAL A 394 -23.88 5.02 -3.31
CA VAL A 394 -24.17 4.19 -2.14
C VAL A 394 -25.15 4.92 -1.24
N THR A 395 -26.28 4.28 -0.93
CA THR A 395 -27.32 4.85 -0.09
C THR A 395 -27.64 3.94 1.09
N ARG A 396 -28.07 4.56 2.20
CA ARG A 396 -28.60 3.86 3.38
C ARG A 396 -29.90 4.51 3.80
N ASN A 397 -30.99 3.73 3.91
CA ASN A 397 -32.33 4.25 4.20
C ASN A 397 -32.74 5.40 3.26
N GLY A 398 -32.41 5.30 1.98
CA GLY A 398 -32.72 6.32 0.95
C GLY A 398 -31.87 7.60 1.01
N ARG A 399 -30.87 7.67 1.90
CA ARG A 399 -29.95 8.82 1.99
C ARG A 399 -28.62 8.45 1.37
N HIS A 400 -28.03 9.38 0.63
CA HIS A 400 -26.67 9.26 0.11
C HIS A 400 -25.66 9.15 1.26
N VAL A 401 -24.75 8.17 1.20
CA VAL A 401 -23.68 7.98 2.19
C VAL A 401 -22.29 7.93 1.61
N ALA A 402 -22.15 7.52 0.34
CA ALA A 402 -20.83 7.42 -0.33
C ALA A 402 -20.97 7.31 -1.84
N VAL A 403 -19.85 7.53 -2.54
CA VAL A 403 -19.62 7.01 -3.89
C VAL A 403 -18.61 5.88 -3.81
N PHE A 404 -18.92 4.75 -4.45
CA PHE A 404 -18.01 3.63 -4.61
C PHE A 404 -17.55 3.51 -6.05
N ILE A 405 -16.25 3.38 -6.28
CA ILE A 405 -15.63 3.19 -7.60
C ILE A 405 -14.88 1.87 -7.60
N GLY A 406 -15.08 1.05 -8.64
CA GLY A 406 -14.38 -0.20 -8.85
C GLY A 406 -13.56 -0.16 -10.14
N ASP A 407 -12.27 -0.44 -10.03
CA ASP A 407 -11.33 -0.57 -11.15
C ASP A 407 -10.69 -1.95 -11.11
N TYR A 408 -11.36 -2.93 -11.72
CA TYR A 408 -11.09 -4.35 -11.49
C TYR A 408 -10.04 -4.99 -12.40
N PHE A 409 -9.84 -4.46 -13.63
CA PHE A 409 -9.03 -5.14 -14.63
C PHE A 409 -7.57 -4.74 -14.64
N ALA A 410 -6.69 -5.72 -14.88
CA ALA A 410 -5.28 -5.49 -15.14
C ALA A 410 -5.05 -4.74 -16.45
N ARG A 411 -4.03 -3.88 -16.48
CA ARG A 411 -3.53 -3.19 -17.67
C ARG A 411 -2.08 -2.74 -17.47
N GLY A 412 -1.33 -2.54 -18.55
CA GLY A 412 0.08 -2.16 -18.49
C GLY A 412 0.37 -0.82 -17.79
N SER A 413 -0.63 0.08 -17.75
CA SER A 413 -0.56 1.37 -17.06
C SER A 413 -0.88 1.30 -15.56
N LYS A 414 -1.29 0.14 -15.04
CA LYS A 414 -1.71 -0.04 -13.64
C LYS A 414 -0.66 -0.77 -12.82
N ARG A 415 -0.37 -0.27 -11.62
CA ARG A 415 0.48 -0.96 -10.64
C ARG A 415 -0.14 -2.31 -10.26
N SER A 416 0.70 -3.34 -10.13
CA SER A 416 0.29 -4.68 -9.70
C SER A 416 -0.20 -4.72 -8.25
N GLY A 417 -0.99 -5.75 -7.92
CA GLY A 417 -1.60 -5.94 -6.61
C GLY A 417 -3.05 -5.47 -6.56
N ALA A 418 -3.62 -5.36 -5.37
CA ALA A 418 -4.95 -4.77 -5.14
C ALA A 418 -4.85 -3.79 -3.98
N TRP A 419 -5.73 -2.79 -3.96
CA TRP A 419 -5.79 -1.80 -2.88
C TRP A 419 -7.12 -1.07 -2.85
N CYS A 420 -7.47 -0.55 -1.68
CA CYS A 420 -8.54 0.41 -1.46
C CYS A 420 -7.94 1.78 -1.14
N SER A 421 -8.53 2.84 -1.67
CA SER A 421 -8.19 4.23 -1.36
C SER A 421 -9.44 5.08 -1.20
N ALA A 422 -9.36 6.17 -0.44
CA ALA A 422 -10.33 7.25 -0.50
C ALA A 422 -9.80 8.35 -1.44
N MET A 423 -10.62 8.76 -2.40
CA MET A 423 -10.40 10.01 -3.12
C MET A 423 -10.88 11.21 -2.31
N ARG A 424 -11.82 10.99 -1.41
CA ARG A 424 -12.28 11.90 -0.38
C ARG A 424 -12.71 11.07 0.82
N SER A 425 -12.21 11.42 2.01
CA SER A 425 -12.61 10.80 3.28
C SER A 425 -13.96 11.35 3.76
N GLN A 426 -14.60 10.66 4.70
CA GLN A 426 -15.76 11.19 5.40
C GLN A 426 -15.30 12.13 6.52
N ALA A 427 -15.92 13.30 6.64
CA ALA A 427 -15.76 14.21 7.75
C ALA A 427 -17.02 15.05 7.97
N LYS A 428 -17.13 15.70 9.14
CA LYS A 428 -18.18 16.70 9.42
C LYS A 428 -17.61 18.10 9.64
N PHE A 429 -16.30 18.22 9.70
CA PHE A 429 -15.56 19.46 9.86
C PHE A 429 -14.50 19.62 8.75
N PRO A 430 -14.29 20.83 8.20
CA PRO A 430 -15.06 22.07 8.44
C PRO A 430 -16.50 22.01 7.89
N ASP A 431 -16.74 21.23 6.84
CA ASP A 431 -18.03 20.98 6.22
C ASP A 431 -18.32 19.47 6.17
N THR A 432 -19.60 19.12 6.22
CA THR A 432 -20.01 17.72 6.09
C THR A 432 -19.75 17.20 4.68
N GLN A 433 -18.87 16.22 4.56
CA GLN A 433 -18.54 15.55 3.31
C GLN A 433 -18.75 14.04 3.38
N THR A 434 -19.24 13.47 2.29
CA THR A 434 -19.38 12.03 2.12
C THR A 434 -18.16 11.44 1.41
N PRO A 435 -17.75 10.20 1.71
CA PRO A 435 -16.55 9.62 1.14
C PRO A 435 -16.74 9.21 -0.33
N ILE A 436 -15.66 9.30 -1.08
CA ILE A 436 -15.51 8.73 -2.43
C ILE A 436 -14.42 7.68 -2.33
N VAL A 437 -14.81 6.41 -2.42
CA VAL A 437 -13.93 5.27 -2.16
C VAL A 437 -13.69 4.49 -3.44
N ILE A 438 -12.45 4.07 -3.66
CA ILE A 438 -12.07 3.32 -4.85
C ILE A 438 -11.38 2.00 -4.47
N ASN A 439 -11.83 0.90 -5.07
CA ASN A 439 -11.14 -0.37 -5.06
C ASN A 439 -10.46 -0.60 -6.40
N VAL A 440 -9.17 -0.92 -6.37
CA VAL A 440 -8.38 -1.22 -7.55
C VAL A 440 -7.88 -2.66 -7.45
N CYS A 441 -8.13 -3.46 -8.50
CA CYS A 441 -7.69 -4.84 -8.63
C CYS A 441 -6.94 -5.04 -9.95
N ASN A 442 -6.43 -6.24 -10.18
CA ASN A 442 -5.70 -6.61 -11.38
C ASN A 442 -6.19 -7.98 -11.93
N PHE A 443 -7.50 -8.12 -12.11
CA PHE A 443 -8.10 -9.33 -12.65
C PHE A 443 -7.94 -9.42 -14.18
N ALA A 444 -7.89 -10.63 -14.70
CA ALA A 444 -7.85 -10.84 -16.14
C ALA A 444 -9.16 -10.40 -16.80
N LYS A 445 -9.05 -9.72 -17.95
CA LYS A 445 -10.22 -9.39 -18.78
C LYS A 445 -10.78 -10.67 -19.45
N GLY A 446 -12.09 -10.69 -19.62
CA GLY A 446 -12.82 -11.74 -20.32
C GLY A 446 -14.29 -11.35 -20.49
N ASP A 447 -15.02 -12.09 -21.33
CA ASP A 447 -16.46 -11.94 -21.52
C ASP A 447 -17.13 -13.32 -21.47
N PRO A 448 -17.69 -13.75 -20.31
CA PRO A 448 -17.62 -13.07 -19.01
C PRO A 448 -16.20 -13.14 -18.38
N ALA A 449 -15.85 -12.14 -17.55
CA ALA A 449 -14.62 -12.17 -16.77
C ALA A 449 -14.75 -13.21 -15.64
N LEU A 450 -13.89 -14.23 -15.68
CA LEU A 450 -13.87 -15.35 -14.73
C LEU A 450 -12.71 -15.16 -13.75
N LEU A 451 -13.03 -15.13 -12.47
CA LEU A 451 -12.07 -14.97 -11.38
C LEU A 451 -11.51 -16.31 -10.92
N SER A 452 -10.26 -16.31 -10.46
CA SER A 452 -9.77 -17.37 -9.58
C SER A 452 -10.43 -17.26 -8.20
N TYR A 453 -10.29 -18.28 -7.37
CA TYR A 453 -10.74 -18.22 -5.99
C TYR A 453 -10.01 -17.09 -5.21
N ASP A 454 -8.72 -16.92 -5.47
CA ASP A 454 -7.90 -15.87 -4.84
C ASP A 454 -8.32 -14.47 -5.29
N ASP A 455 -8.67 -14.29 -6.58
CA ASP A 455 -9.22 -13.02 -7.09
C ASP A 455 -10.56 -12.69 -6.42
N ALA A 456 -11.45 -13.66 -6.28
CA ALA A 456 -12.74 -13.48 -5.61
C ALA A 456 -12.53 -13.10 -4.13
N ARG A 457 -11.61 -13.77 -3.43
CA ARG A 457 -11.23 -13.44 -2.06
C ARG A 457 -10.65 -12.01 -1.97
N THR A 458 -9.79 -11.63 -2.90
CA THR A 458 -9.22 -10.29 -3.00
C THR A 458 -10.30 -9.23 -3.20
N LEU A 459 -11.27 -9.46 -4.08
CA LEU A 459 -12.41 -8.56 -4.29
C LEU A 459 -13.16 -8.29 -2.97
N PHE A 460 -13.50 -9.34 -2.22
CA PHE A 460 -14.17 -9.20 -0.93
C PHE A 460 -13.28 -8.52 0.13
N HIS A 461 -11.97 -8.77 0.11
CA HIS A 461 -11.00 -8.14 1.01
C HIS A 461 -10.96 -6.62 0.80
N GLU A 462 -10.73 -6.18 -0.44
CA GLU A 462 -10.70 -4.75 -0.78
C GLU A 462 -12.06 -4.07 -0.56
N PHE A 463 -13.14 -4.79 -0.82
CA PHE A 463 -14.49 -4.29 -0.53
C PHE A 463 -14.74 -4.14 0.98
N GLY A 464 -14.13 -4.99 1.82
CA GLY A 464 -14.13 -4.83 3.27
C GLY A 464 -13.49 -3.51 3.72
N HIS A 465 -12.34 -3.14 3.14
CA HIS A 465 -11.73 -1.84 3.36
C HIS A 465 -12.62 -0.68 2.87
N ALA A 466 -13.27 -0.85 1.72
CA ALA A 466 -14.19 0.14 1.21
C ALA A 466 -15.41 0.34 2.14
N LEU A 467 -15.99 -0.74 2.67
CA LEU A 467 -17.08 -0.67 3.64
C LEU A 467 -16.69 0.09 4.90
N HIS A 468 -15.47 -0.11 5.41
CA HIS A 468 -14.94 0.61 6.56
C HIS A 468 -14.93 2.13 6.30
N GLN A 469 -14.45 2.56 5.13
CA GLN A 469 -14.40 3.99 4.78
C GLN A 469 -15.81 4.56 4.49
N MET A 470 -16.65 3.85 3.74
CA MET A 470 -18.01 4.29 3.42
C MET A 470 -18.95 4.41 4.63
N LEU A 471 -18.66 3.67 5.70
CA LEU A 471 -19.43 3.65 6.94
C LEU A 471 -18.80 4.50 8.06
N SER A 472 -17.74 5.22 7.78
CA SER A 472 -17.16 6.19 8.74
C SER A 472 -18.18 7.27 9.09
N ASP A 473 -18.16 7.70 10.36
CA ASP A 473 -19.06 8.73 10.89
C ASP A 473 -18.32 9.55 11.96
N VAL A 474 -17.29 10.28 11.52
CA VAL A 474 -16.40 11.08 12.37
C VAL A 474 -16.57 12.58 12.13
N THR A 475 -16.17 13.39 13.11
CA THR A 475 -16.17 14.85 12.96
C THR A 475 -14.93 15.31 12.21
N TYR A 476 -13.76 14.82 12.59
CA TYR A 476 -12.46 15.18 12.03
C TYR A 476 -11.90 14.03 11.18
N GLU A 477 -11.17 14.38 10.13
CA GLU A 477 -10.60 13.38 9.20
C GLU A 477 -9.41 12.63 9.82
N SER A 478 -8.60 13.28 10.68
CA SER A 478 -7.35 12.76 11.27
C SER A 478 -7.52 11.75 12.41
#